data_c5f7dc7fcc0e6cf2a25db799ddd5c91c
#
_entry.id   c5f7dc7fcc0e6cf2a25db799ddd5c91c
#
_cell.length_a   1.000
_cell.length_b   1.000
_cell.length_c   1.000
_cell.angle_alpha   90.00
_cell.angle_beta   90.00
_cell.angle_gamma   90.00
#
_symmetry.space_group_name_H-M   'P 1'
#
loop_
_entity.id
_entity.type
_entity.pdbx_description
1 polymer ?
#
loop_
_entity_poly.entity_id
_entity_poly.type
_entity_poly.pdbx_seq_one_letter_code
_entity_poly.pdbx_strand_id
1 'polypeptide(L)'
;MTLSIYNTLTRRQEQFTTVEPGKVKMYYCGVTVYDYCHLGHARACIVWDVVRRYLQFIGYHVRYIQNFTDIDDKILKRAREENSSMEVVAEKYIQAYFEDMSRLGIKEADEYP
;
A
#
# COMPACT_ATOMS: atom_id res chain seq x y z
N MET A 1 22.17 -13.89 0.84
CA MET A 1 22.05 -12.83 1.86
C MET A 1 20.91 -13.12 2.79
N THR A 2 21.14 -13.04 4.10
CA THR A 2 20.07 -13.28 5.10
C THR A 2 19.40 -11.96 5.45
N LEU A 3 18.10 -11.96 5.40
CA LEU A 3 17.26 -10.83 5.84
C LEU A 3 16.52 -11.23 7.10
N SER A 4 16.53 -10.37 8.11
CA SER A 4 15.74 -10.56 9.33
C SER A 4 14.72 -9.45 9.44
N ILE A 5 13.50 -9.83 9.80
CA ILE A 5 12.37 -8.92 9.93
C ILE A 5 11.70 -9.14 11.29
N TYR A 6 11.25 -8.07 11.93
CA TYR A 6 10.44 -8.17 13.12
C TYR A 6 9.03 -8.67 12.75
N ASN A 7 8.66 -9.79 13.34
CA ASN A 7 7.36 -10.41 13.12
C ASN A 7 6.43 -10.09 14.29
N THR A 8 5.39 -9.31 14.04
CA THR A 8 4.42 -8.90 15.07
C THR A 8 3.61 -10.08 15.63
N LEU A 9 3.44 -11.14 14.84
CA LEU A 9 2.74 -12.34 15.27
C LEU A 9 3.51 -13.07 16.38
N THR A 10 4.82 -13.23 16.22
CA THR A 10 5.70 -13.91 17.18
C THR A 10 6.37 -12.92 18.15
N ARG A 11 6.25 -11.60 17.87
CA ARG A 11 6.85 -10.51 18.67
C ARG A 11 8.36 -10.60 18.81
N ARG A 12 9.04 -11.05 17.76
CA ARG A 12 10.51 -11.14 17.74
C ARG A 12 11.04 -10.92 16.32
N GLN A 13 12.32 -10.62 16.26
CA GLN A 13 13.03 -10.57 15.00
C GLN A 13 13.35 -11.98 14.54
N GLU A 14 12.98 -12.30 13.33
CA GLU A 14 13.17 -13.63 12.73
C GLU A 14 13.84 -13.52 11.37
N GLN A 15 14.53 -14.59 11.00
CA GLN A 15 15.03 -14.71 9.62
C GLN A 15 13.84 -14.78 8.67
N PHE A 16 13.90 -13.97 7.63
CA PHE A 16 12.85 -13.96 6.61
C PHE A 16 12.86 -15.27 5.83
N THR A 17 11.70 -15.90 5.74
CA THR A 17 11.46 -17.12 4.97
C THR A 17 10.18 -16.96 4.16
N THR A 18 10.11 -17.63 3.01
CA THR A 18 8.94 -17.55 2.12
C THR A 18 8.14 -18.84 2.18
N VAL A 19 6.84 -18.75 1.90
CA VAL A 19 5.97 -19.92 1.77
C VAL A 19 6.36 -20.75 0.55
N GLU A 20 6.61 -20.08 -0.57
CA GLU A 20 7.15 -20.71 -1.78
C GLU A 20 8.60 -20.27 -1.98
N PRO A 21 9.54 -21.19 -2.24
CA PRO A 21 10.93 -20.83 -2.47
C PRO A 21 11.09 -19.77 -3.56
N GLY A 22 11.83 -18.70 -3.26
CA GLY A 22 12.14 -17.64 -4.21
C GLY A 22 11.00 -16.66 -4.52
N LYS A 23 9.82 -16.85 -3.94
CA LYS A 23 8.64 -16.01 -4.20
C LYS A 23 8.15 -15.32 -2.93
N VAL A 24 7.90 -14.03 -3.02
CA VAL A 24 7.32 -13.24 -1.93
C VAL A 24 5.98 -12.69 -2.36
N LYS A 25 4.97 -12.91 -1.55
CA LYS A 25 3.64 -12.33 -1.72
C LYS A 25 3.41 -11.31 -0.63
N MET A 26 3.27 -10.05 -1.02
CA MET A 26 3.05 -8.93 -0.10
C MET A 26 1.64 -8.38 -0.27
N TYR A 27 0.97 -8.15 0.83
CA TYR A 27 -0.30 -7.44 0.84
C TYR A 27 -0.18 -6.21 1.75
N TYR A 28 -0.53 -5.06 1.20
CA TYR A 28 -0.55 -3.80 1.91
C TYR A 28 -1.97 -3.27 1.98
N CYS A 29 -2.47 -3.07 3.20
CA CYS A 29 -3.73 -2.40 3.42
C CYS A 29 -3.57 -0.91 3.12
N GLY A 30 -4.13 -0.47 2.00
CA GLY A 30 -3.97 0.88 1.51
C GLY A 30 -4.85 1.90 2.23
N VAL A 31 -4.92 3.09 1.67
CA VAL A 31 -5.58 4.24 2.28
C VAL A 31 -7.09 4.19 2.12
N THR A 32 -7.80 4.85 3.03
CA THR A 32 -9.22 5.17 2.87
C THR A 32 -9.35 6.42 2.00
N VAL A 33 -10.09 6.32 0.91
CA VAL A 33 -10.08 7.33 -0.15
C VAL A 33 -11.16 8.38 0.05
N TYR A 34 -11.02 9.18 1.08
CA TYR A 34 -11.92 10.29 1.41
C TYR A 34 -11.25 11.67 1.37
N ASP A 35 -9.94 11.72 1.22
CA ASP A 35 -9.15 12.95 1.19
C ASP A 35 -7.80 12.70 0.51
N TYR A 36 -7.08 13.77 0.26
CA TYR A 36 -5.70 13.70 -0.23
C TYR A 36 -4.80 13.01 0.78
N CYS A 37 -3.77 12.34 0.28
CA CYS A 37 -2.73 11.78 1.12
C CYS A 37 -1.92 12.88 1.81
N HIS A 38 -1.45 12.58 3.00
CA HIS A 38 -0.49 13.43 3.72
C HIS A 38 0.84 12.71 3.86
N LEU A 39 1.80 13.39 4.49
CA LEU A 39 3.17 12.89 4.64
C LEU A 39 3.25 11.51 5.33
N GLY A 40 2.34 11.23 6.27
CA GLY A 40 2.28 9.93 6.94
C GLY A 40 1.96 8.77 5.98
N HIS A 41 1.05 8.99 5.04
CA HIS A 41 0.76 8.00 3.99
C HIS A 41 1.97 7.80 3.06
N ALA A 42 2.60 8.90 2.66
CA ALA A 42 3.80 8.84 1.83
C ALA A 42 4.92 8.04 2.50
N ARG A 43 5.15 8.27 3.78
CA ARG A 43 6.16 7.54 4.57
C ARG A 43 5.90 6.03 4.54
N ALA A 44 4.67 5.61 4.79
CA ALA A 44 4.32 4.18 4.79
C ALA A 44 4.53 3.58 3.40
N CYS A 45 4.06 4.24 2.36
CA CYS A 45 4.21 3.78 0.98
C CYS A 45 5.68 3.68 0.54
N ILE A 46 6.50 4.65 0.92
CA ILE A 46 7.94 4.64 0.62
C ILE A 46 8.64 3.47 1.31
N VAL A 47 8.32 3.22 2.58
CA VAL A 47 8.92 2.09 3.33
C VAL A 47 8.64 0.77 2.61
N TRP A 48 7.40 0.52 2.23
CA TRP A 48 7.04 -0.73 1.55
C TRP A 48 7.57 -0.80 0.12
N ASP A 49 7.70 0.32 -0.57
CA ASP A 49 8.36 0.37 -1.87
C ASP A 49 9.84 -0.01 -1.77
N VAL A 50 10.54 0.50 -0.75
CA VAL A 50 11.94 0.13 -0.48
C VAL A 50 12.06 -1.36 -0.15
N VAL A 51 11.21 -1.89 0.71
CA VAL A 51 11.20 -3.33 1.06
C VAL A 51 10.98 -4.18 -0.19
N ARG A 52 10.01 -3.82 -1.03
CA ARG A 52 9.72 -4.51 -2.29
C ARG A 52 10.95 -4.52 -3.21
N ARG A 53 11.56 -3.35 -3.43
CA ARG A 53 12.73 -3.22 -4.31
C ARG A 53 13.93 -3.98 -3.76
N TYR A 54 14.14 -3.95 -2.47
CA TYR A 54 15.23 -4.70 -1.83
C TYR A 54 15.03 -6.20 -2.00
N LEU A 55 13.84 -6.72 -1.76
CA LEU A 55 13.53 -8.14 -1.96
C LEU A 55 13.78 -8.57 -3.41
N GLN A 56 13.39 -7.74 -4.37
CA GLN A 56 13.67 -7.98 -5.78
C GLN A 56 15.18 -7.96 -6.07
N PHE A 57 15.89 -7.00 -5.48
CA PHE A 57 17.33 -6.87 -5.65
C PHE A 57 18.10 -8.10 -5.15
N ILE A 58 17.69 -8.70 -4.03
CA ILE A 58 18.33 -9.91 -3.50
C ILE A 58 17.82 -11.21 -4.14
N GLY A 59 17.01 -11.12 -5.18
CA GLY A 59 16.67 -12.23 -6.05
C GLY A 59 15.27 -12.84 -5.90
N TYR A 60 14.42 -12.29 -5.03
CA TYR A 60 13.04 -12.77 -4.91
C TYR A 60 12.16 -12.26 -6.05
N HIS A 61 11.25 -13.09 -6.48
CA HIS A 61 10.13 -12.68 -7.30
C HIS A 61 9.01 -12.17 -6.37
N VAL A 62 8.74 -10.88 -6.41
CA VAL A 62 7.79 -10.24 -5.50
C VAL A 62 6.49 -9.93 -6.21
N ARG A 63 5.39 -10.44 -5.67
CA ARG A 63 4.04 -10.02 -6.05
C ARG A 63 3.49 -9.12 -4.95
N TYR A 64 3.19 -7.89 -5.29
CA TYR A 64 2.73 -6.85 -4.37
C TYR A 64 1.30 -6.45 -4.69
N ILE A 65 0.42 -6.61 -3.72
CA ILE A 65 -1.00 -6.31 -3.84
C ILE A 65 -1.37 -5.27 -2.79
N GLN A 66 -2.12 -4.27 -3.22
CA GLN A 66 -2.60 -3.20 -2.36
C GLN A 66 -4.06 -2.95 -2.62
N ASN A 67 -4.85 -2.76 -1.57
CA ASN A 67 -6.23 -2.35 -1.69
C ASN A 67 -6.40 -0.84 -1.49
N PHE A 68 -7.61 -0.37 -1.77
CA PHE A 68 -8.15 0.89 -1.26
C PHE A 68 -9.38 0.59 -0.44
N THR A 69 -9.58 1.33 0.65
CA THR A 69 -10.86 1.31 1.37
C THR A 69 -11.76 2.36 0.72
N ASP A 70 -12.71 1.92 -0.08
CA ASP A 70 -13.61 2.76 -0.89
C ASP A 70 -15.04 2.79 -0.37
N ILE A 71 -15.34 2.05 0.70
CA ILE A 71 -16.60 2.10 1.43
C ILE A 71 -16.31 2.31 2.90
N ASP A 72 -16.63 3.47 3.44
CA ASP A 72 -16.35 3.87 4.82
C ASP A 72 -17.20 5.09 5.20
N ASP A 73 -17.50 5.25 6.47
CA ASP A 73 -18.28 6.40 6.97
C ASP A 73 -17.61 7.74 6.65
N LYS A 74 -16.30 7.79 6.62
CA LYS A 74 -15.53 8.98 6.26
C LYS A 74 -15.76 9.40 4.83
N ILE A 75 -15.89 8.43 3.91
CA ILE A 75 -16.19 8.68 2.50
C ILE A 75 -17.63 9.18 2.36
N LEU A 76 -18.57 8.58 3.08
CA LEU A 76 -19.95 9.01 3.09
C LEU A 76 -20.10 10.46 3.58
N LYS A 77 -19.41 10.80 4.66
CA LYS A 77 -19.37 12.17 5.20
C LYS A 77 -18.82 13.15 4.17
N ARG A 78 -17.70 12.83 3.54
CA ARG A 78 -17.08 13.67 2.51
C ARG A 78 -18.01 13.83 1.29
N ALA A 79 -18.69 12.79 0.88
CA ALA A 79 -19.64 12.83 -0.22
C ALA A 79 -20.80 13.81 0.07
N ARG A 80 -21.30 13.82 1.29
CA ARG A 80 -22.32 14.77 1.73
C ARG A 80 -21.79 16.21 1.72
N GLU A 81 -20.59 16.43 2.21
CA GLU A 81 -19.93 17.76 2.21
C GLU A 81 -19.71 18.30 0.80
N GLU A 82 -19.38 17.43 -0.15
CA GLU A 82 -19.11 17.79 -1.54
C GLU A 82 -20.37 17.71 -2.44
N ASN A 83 -21.54 17.38 -1.90
CA ASN A 83 -22.76 17.15 -2.66
C ASN A 83 -22.56 16.14 -3.81
N SER A 84 -21.94 15.01 -3.49
CA SER A 84 -21.55 14.00 -4.45
C SER A 84 -21.88 12.59 -3.94
N SER A 85 -21.59 11.57 -4.73
CA SER A 85 -21.71 10.17 -4.34
C SER A 85 -20.41 9.63 -3.75
N MET A 86 -20.49 8.52 -3.01
CA MET A 86 -19.31 7.84 -2.47
C MET A 86 -18.37 7.37 -3.59
N GLU A 87 -18.93 6.87 -4.67
CA GLU A 87 -18.15 6.37 -5.82
C GLU A 87 -17.34 7.50 -6.46
N VAL A 88 -17.95 8.66 -6.65
CA VAL A 88 -17.28 9.83 -7.24
C VAL A 88 -16.15 10.33 -6.32
N VAL A 89 -16.41 10.41 -5.02
CA VAL A 89 -15.41 10.81 -4.04
C VAL A 89 -14.25 9.83 -4.01
N ALA A 90 -14.54 8.53 -3.92
CA ALA A 90 -13.52 7.48 -3.88
C ALA A 90 -12.64 7.54 -5.14
N GLU A 91 -13.23 7.62 -6.31
CA GLU A 91 -12.49 7.69 -7.57
C GLU A 91 -11.60 8.93 -7.65
N LYS A 92 -12.11 10.09 -7.26
CA LYS A 92 -11.35 11.34 -7.22
C LYS A 92 -10.07 11.20 -6.38
N TYR A 93 -10.18 10.65 -5.18
CA TYR A 93 -9.04 10.53 -4.28
C TYR A 93 -8.13 9.34 -4.60
N ILE A 94 -8.63 8.29 -5.26
CA ILE A 94 -7.79 7.24 -5.85
C ILE A 94 -6.88 7.84 -6.93
N GLN A 95 -7.42 8.66 -7.83
CA GLN A 95 -6.64 9.32 -8.87
C GLN A 95 -5.59 10.27 -8.27
N ALA A 96 -5.97 11.05 -7.25
CA ALA A 96 -5.04 11.90 -6.52
C ALA A 96 -3.93 11.09 -5.85
N TYR A 97 -4.26 9.94 -5.26
CA TYR A 97 -3.28 9.03 -4.68
C TYR A 97 -2.25 8.57 -5.72
N PHE A 98 -2.69 8.08 -6.86
CA PHE A 98 -1.77 7.63 -7.92
C PHE A 98 -0.86 8.75 -8.42
N GLU A 99 -1.41 9.94 -8.59
CA GLU A 99 -0.64 11.10 -9.02
C GLU A 99 0.45 11.46 -7.99
N ASP A 100 0.10 11.53 -6.72
CA ASP A 100 1.04 11.86 -5.65
C ASP A 100 2.12 10.80 -5.50
N MET A 101 1.75 9.52 -5.50
CA MET A 101 2.72 8.42 -5.37
C MET A 101 3.64 8.33 -6.59
N SER A 102 3.13 8.60 -7.79
CA SER A 102 3.94 8.67 -9.00
C SER A 102 5.01 9.77 -8.90
N ARG A 103 4.65 10.94 -8.37
CA ARG A 103 5.60 12.04 -8.16
C ARG A 103 6.70 11.70 -7.16
N LEU A 104 6.41 10.82 -6.20
CA LEU A 104 7.39 10.32 -5.23
C LEU A 104 8.25 9.17 -5.79
N GLY A 105 8.00 8.72 -7.02
CA GLY A 105 8.71 7.61 -7.61
C GLY A 105 8.35 6.25 -7.03
N ILE A 106 7.22 6.14 -6.32
CA ILE A 106 6.73 4.89 -5.77
C ILE A 106 6.14 4.03 -6.89
N LYS A 107 6.59 2.78 -6.95
CA LYS A 107 6.13 1.82 -7.97
C LYS A 107 4.70 1.37 -7.66
N GLU A 108 3.86 1.34 -8.69
CA GLU A 108 2.50 0.81 -8.54
C GLU A 108 2.51 -0.66 -8.09
N ALA A 109 1.48 -1.07 -7.36
CA ALA A 109 1.27 -2.47 -7.03
C ALA A 109 0.98 -3.30 -8.30
N ASP A 110 1.17 -4.60 -8.20
CA ASP A 110 0.83 -5.51 -9.30
C ASP A 110 -0.68 -5.61 -9.49
N GLU A 111 -1.43 -5.43 -8.40
CA GLU A 111 -2.89 -5.52 -8.42
C GLU A 111 -3.51 -4.65 -7.31
N TYR A 112 -4.64 -4.05 -7.60
CA TYR A 112 -5.48 -3.31 -6.66
C TYR A 112 -6.88 -3.93 -6.66
N PRO A 113 -7.11 -4.93 -5.78
CA PRO A 113 -8.42 -5.61 -5.74
C PRO A 113 -9.55 -4.70 -5.25
#